data_386111c418f63e5210e3e468b1b73ca5
#
_entry.id   386111c418f63e5210e3e468b1b73ca5
#
_cell.length_a   1.000
_cell.length_b   1.000
_cell.length_c   1.000
_cell.angle_alpha   90.00
_cell.angle_beta   90.00
_cell.angle_gamma   90.00
#
_symmetry.space_group_name_H-M   'P 1'
#
loop_
_entity.id
_entity.type
_entity.pdbx_description
1 polymer ?
#
loop_
_entity_poly.entity_id
_entity_poly.type
_entity_poly.pdbx_seq_one_letter_code
_entity_poly.pdbx_strand_id
1 'polypeptide(L)'
;MPKTAHKVVVIGHRNPDTDSICSAIAYAELKNKTSSLVCEARRAGRMNQETEFVLRRFGVQPPRMCTDVNPKIRDVDYREMPGIPGSTSLRKAWQIMRDQQIDTLPITSADNELEGVITVKDIATANMDIFDTGVLAKSKTTYKNILDTLGGTMVVGDESAVCTTGHIKIGTATPEMLESNVEKGDIVILTNRYESQLCAIEKEASLLIICNGAKVGRTIQRIAEETGVAIMTAPCDTYAAGKLVSQCAPISYYMTRDDIVKFTLVTPVADVTRVMAKVRHRYFPILDEDGKYCGMVSRRNIIALRKRRIILVDHNEATQAVEGFDQAEILEIIDHHRIGSLETSGPVYFRNQPVGCTATIITQMYDENGVEIRPQIAGLLLAAILSDTLVFRSPTCTPVDVSAANRLAKIAGVEIDAFASEMFEAGEKLDGKTAEEVFLQDFKVFMCGDVRFGVAQGSYMTRKNLKAAQQLLTPYLPEACGKQNVEDLYMLLTDVPKEESVVICTGRHADEMLRSGFEKEPEEDGSWTLPGVVSRKKQFIPALMSAYQEL
;
A
#
# COMPACT_ATOMS: atom_id res chain seq x y z
N MET A 1 -6.55 17.21 11.28
CA MET A 1 -6.31 16.24 12.39
C MET A 1 -4.91 15.70 12.23
N PRO A 2 -4.11 15.51 13.27
CA PRO A 2 -2.80 14.89 13.10
C PRO A 2 -3.04 13.48 12.54
N LYS A 3 -2.51 13.21 11.34
CA LYS A 3 -2.53 11.88 10.73
C LYS A 3 -1.96 10.92 11.77
N THR A 4 -2.72 9.90 12.11
CA THR A 4 -2.52 8.84 13.12
C THR A 4 -1.05 8.58 13.43
N ALA A 5 -0.70 8.65 14.74
CA ALA A 5 0.61 8.19 15.21
C ALA A 5 0.87 6.82 14.55
N HIS A 6 1.94 6.73 13.77
CA HIS A 6 2.25 5.51 13.03
C HIS A 6 2.42 4.37 14.03
N LYS A 7 1.44 3.46 14.06
CA LYS A 7 1.48 2.27 14.89
C LYS A 7 2.71 1.45 14.51
N VAL A 8 3.39 0.93 15.52
CA VAL A 8 4.47 -0.05 15.33
C VAL A 8 3.85 -1.41 15.08
N VAL A 9 4.23 -2.05 14.00
CA VAL A 9 3.74 -3.39 13.65
C VAL A 9 4.63 -4.44 14.30
N VAL A 10 4.06 -5.30 15.15
CA VAL A 10 4.72 -6.50 15.70
C VAL A 10 4.30 -7.69 14.86
N ILE A 11 5.27 -8.37 14.24
CA ILE A 11 4.97 -9.36 13.20
C ILE A 11 5.96 -10.52 13.23
N GLY A 12 5.45 -11.73 13.12
CA GLY A 12 6.24 -12.95 12.93
C GLY A 12 6.53 -13.28 11.48
N HIS A 13 7.02 -14.48 11.23
CA HIS A 13 7.45 -14.92 9.90
C HIS A 13 6.28 -15.15 8.91
N ARG A 14 6.61 -15.29 7.58
CA ARG A 14 5.62 -15.39 6.46
C ARG A 14 4.69 -16.59 6.54
N ASN A 15 5.18 -17.72 7.07
CA ASN A 15 4.39 -18.93 7.26
C ASN A 15 4.11 -19.10 8.76
N PRO A 16 3.24 -18.25 9.34
CA PRO A 16 3.14 -18.13 10.78
C PRO A 16 2.58 -19.40 11.41
N ASP A 17 3.30 -19.93 12.38
CA ASP A 17 2.88 -20.98 13.29
C ASP A 17 2.29 -20.40 14.60
N THR A 18 2.11 -21.25 15.59
CA THR A 18 1.53 -20.85 16.86
C THR A 18 2.44 -19.91 17.63
N ASP A 19 3.78 -20.12 17.62
CA ASP A 19 4.72 -19.21 18.29
C ASP A 19 4.72 -17.84 17.62
N SER A 20 4.87 -17.80 16.33
CA SER A 20 4.89 -16.57 15.53
C SER A 20 3.70 -15.64 15.80
N ILE A 21 2.48 -16.20 15.89
CA ILE A 21 1.25 -15.42 16.13
C ILE A 21 1.10 -15.05 17.61
N CYS A 22 1.27 -16.01 18.50
CA CYS A 22 1.07 -15.78 19.94
C CYS A 22 2.13 -14.83 20.49
N SER A 23 3.38 -14.97 20.07
CA SER A 23 4.48 -14.08 20.42
C SER A 23 4.25 -12.66 19.91
N ALA A 24 3.75 -12.48 18.68
CA ALA A 24 3.42 -11.16 18.18
C ALA A 24 2.33 -10.46 19.02
N ILE A 25 1.29 -11.20 19.42
CA ILE A 25 0.20 -10.65 20.25
C ILE A 25 0.71 -10.30 21.66
N ALA A 26 1.41 -11.22 22.30
CA ALA A 26 1.91 -11.03 23.65
C ALA A 26 2.93 -9.88 23.72
N TYR A 27 3.85 -9.82 22.74
CA TYR A 27 4.85 -8.77 22.72
C TYR A 27 4.27 -7.39 22.42
N ALA A 28 3.29 -7.30 21.52
CA ALA A 28 2.58 -6.06 21.28
C ALA A 28 1.87 -5.54 22.55
N GLU A 29 1.28 -6.42 23.34
CA GLU A 29 0.68 -6.05 24.63
C GLU A 29 1.73 -5.57 25.62
N LEU A 30 2.86 -6.29 25.77
CA LEU A 30 3.95 -5.89 26.64
C LEU A 30 4.46 -4.49 26.29
N LYS A 31 4.74 -4.22 25.03
CA LYS A 31 5.22 -2.91 24.56
C LYS A 31 4.22 -1.79 24.79
N ASN A 32 2.93 -2.04 24.61
CA ASN A 32 1.88 -1.07 24.91
C ASN A 32 1.79 -0.70 26.41
N LYS A 33 2.23 -1.61 27.32
CA LYS A 33 2.28 -1.36 28.76
C LYS A 33 3.57 -0.72 29.22
N THR A 34 4.70 -0.94 28.52
CA THR A 34 6.04 -0.55 28.97
C THR A 34 6.65 0.60 28.20
N SER A 35 6.04 1.05 27.14
CA SER A 35 6.55 2.14 26.30
C SER A 35 5.44 3.11 25.85
N SER A 36 5.84 4.27 25.33
CA SER A 36 4.92 5.22 24.69
C SER A 36 4.52 4.85 23.25
N LEU A 37 5.01 3.71 22.74
CA LEU A 37 4.70 3.24 21.40
C LEU A 37 3.30 2.64 21.37
N VAL A 38 2.59 2.85 20.27
CA VAL A 38 1.33 2.12 19.99
C VAL A 38 1.67 0.94 19.10
N CYS A 39 1.76 -0.26 19.70
CA CYS A 39 2.10 -1.49 19.02
C CYS A 39 0.84 -2.27 18.65
N GLU A 40 0.83 -2.84 17.45
CA GLU A 40 -0.27 -3.66 16.93
C GLU A 40 0.29 -4.96 16.35
N ALA A 41 -0.20 -6.10 16.87
CA ALA A 41 0.14 -7.41 16.32
C ALA A 41 -0.46 -7.58 14.91
N ARG A 42 0.33 -8.10 13.99
CA ARG A 42 -0.05 -8.44 12.62
C ARG A 42 0.45 -9.84 12.28
N ARG A 43 -0.12 -10.46 11.25
CA ARG A 43 0.35 -11.74 10.71
C ARG A 43 0.77 -11.60 9.26
N ALA A 44 1.89 -12.22 8.90
CA ALA A 44 2.45 -12.14 7.56
C ALA A 44 1.84 -13.16 6.58
N GLY A 45 1.08 -14.14 7.10
CA GLY A 45 0.47 -15.21 6.30
C GLY A 45 -0.83 -15.76 6.90
N ARG A 46 -1.29 -16.87 6.35
CA ARG A 46 -2.45 -17.62 6.85
C ARG A 46 -2.08 -18.34 8.14
N MET A 47 -2.98 -18.36 9.10
CA MET A 47 -2.82 -19.15 10.33
C MET A 47 -3.16 -20.62 10.07
N ASN A 48 -2.52 -21.51 10.82
CA ASN A 48 -2.89 -22.93 10.87
C ASN A 48 -4.08 -23.16 11.82
N GLN A 49 -4.67 -24.35 11.77
CA GLN A 49 -5.84 -24.70 12.57
C GLN A 49 -5.54 -24.74 14.07
N GLU A 50 -4.32 -25.12 14.46
CA GLU A 50 -3.84 -25.10 15.82
C GLU A 50 -3.88 -23.70 16.41
N THR A 51 -3.30 -22.73 15.71
CA THR A 51 -3.32 -21.32 16.12
C THR A 51 -4.75 -20.78 16.21
N GLU A 52 -5.62 -21.10 15.24
CA GLU A 52 -7.02 -20.71 15.26
C GLU A 52 -7.77 -21.26 16.46
N PHE A 53 -7.51 -22.52 16.82
CA PHE A 53 -8.05 -23.14 18.04
C PHE A 53 -7.60 -22.40 19.29
N VAL A 54 -6.30 -22.12 19.40
CA VAL A 54 -5.70 -21.43 20.56
C VAL A 54 -6.31 -20.05 20.76
N LEU A 55 -6.38 -19.24 19.70
CA LEU A 55 -6.97 -17.90 19.77
C LEU A 55 -8.44 -17.95 20.19
N ARG A 56 -9.21 -18.89 19.66
CA ARG A 56 -10.62 -19.08 20.03
C ARG A 56 -10.77 -19.54 21.48
N ARG A 57 -9.95 -20.47 21.91
CA ARG A 57 -9.97 -21.05 23.29
C ARG A 57 -9.77 -19.98 24.36
N PHE A 58 -8.91 -18.98 24.08
CA PHE A 58 -8.61 -17.88 25.01
C PHE A 58 -9.35 -16.57 24.68
N GLY A 59 -10.26 -16.57 23.70
CA GLY A 59 -11.09 -15.42 23.36
C GLY A 59 -10.30 -14.24 22.78
N VAL A 60 -9.18 -14.50 22.09
CA VAL A 60 -8.34 -13.48 21.49
C VAL A 60 -8.63 -13.37 20.00
N GLN A 61 -8.81 -12.14 19.51
CA GLN A 61 -9.08 -11.91 18.09
C GLN A 61 -7.82 -12.14 17.23
N PRO A 62 -7.97 -12.80 16.07
CA PRO A 62 -6.88 -12.99 15.14
C PRO A 62 -6.24 -11.67 14.69
N PRO A 63 -4.90 -11.57 14.65
CA PRO A 63 -4.23 -10.40 14.09
C PRO A 63 -4.62 -10.18 12.63
N ARG A 64 -4.78 -8.92 12.21
CA ARG A 64 -5.04 -8.60 10.81
C ARG A 64 -3.85 -8.98 9.95
N MET A 65 -4.13 -9.45 8.74
CA MET A 65 -3.10 -9.81 7.76
C MET A 65 -2.33 -8.56 7.30
N CYS A 66 -1.03 -8.71 7.16
CA CYS A 66 -0.11 -7.70 6.65
C CYS A 66 1.02 -8.42 5.88
N THR A 67 0.80 -8.67 4.62
CA THR A 67 1.77 -9.38 3.75
C THR A 67 2.84 -8.45 3.19
N ASP A 68 2.65 -7.13 3.30
CA ASP A 68 3.50 -6.12 2.72
C ASP A 68 3.56 -4.88 3.65
N VAL A 69 4.77 -4.47 4.01
CA VAL A 69 5.04 -3.26 4.81
C VAL A 69 5.69 -2.15 3.99
N ASN A 70 5.81 -2.32 2.66
CA ASN A 70 6.28 -1.25 1.78
C ASN A 70 5.44 0.01 1.96
N PRO A 71 6.06 1.19 2.07
CA PRO A 71 5.32 2.44 2.16
C PRO A 71 4.58 2.71 0.85
N LYS A 72 3.33 3.19 0.97
CA LYS A 72 2.45 3.55 -0.15
C LYS A 72 2.15 5.05 -0.11
N ILE A 73 1.62 5.59 -1.18
CA ILE A 73 1.27 7.03 -1.24
C ILE A 73 0.35 7.45 -0.10
N ARG A 74 -0.56 6.60 0.35
CA ARG A 74 -1.43 6.89 1.51
C ARG A 74 -0.66 7.12 2.82
N ASP A 75 0.58 6.64 2.92
CA ASP A 75 1.46 6.82 4.09
C ASP A 75 2.28 8.11 3.99
N VAL A 76 2.27 8.78 2.82
CA VAL A 76 2.98 10.03 2.55
C VAL A 76 2.13 11.22 2.98
N ASP A 77 2.76 12.24 3.55
CA ASP A 77 2.10 13.51 3.83
C ASP A 77 2.00 14.35 2.55
N TYR A 78 1.05 13.97 1.67
CA TYR A 78 0.79 14.68 0.43
C TYR A 78 -0.11 15.90 0.67
N ARG A 79 -0.11 16.84 -0.30
CA ARG A 79 -0.89 18.05 -0.21
C ARG A 79 -2.34 17.77 -0.60
N GLU A 80 -3.24 17.86 0.38
CA GLU A 80 -4.68 17.87 0.12
C GLU A 80 -5.07 19.26 -0.38
N MET A 81 -5.54 19.34 -1.61
CA MET A 81 -6.05 20.56 -2.21
C MET A 81 -7.20 20.20 -3.17
N PRO A 82 -8.27 21.03 -3.23
CA PRO A 82 -9.36 20.76 -4.14
C PRO A 82 -8.89 20.95 -5.59
N GLY A 83 -9.48 20.16 -6.49
CA GLY A 83 -9.41 20.42 -7.91
C GLY A 83 -10.19 21.69 -8.27
N ILE A 84 -9.85 22.31 -9.39
CA ILE A 84 -10.55 23.49 -9.89
C ILE A 84 -11.30 23.16 -11.18
N PRO A 85 -12.47 23.79 -11.41
CA PRO A 85 -13.22 23.58 -12.64
C PRO A 85 -12.46 24.06 -13.88
N GLY A 86 -12.54 23.31 -14.97
CA GLY A 86 -11.92 23.68 -16.25
C GLY A 86 -12.43 25.00 -16.85
N SER A 87 -13.61 25.46 -16.44
CA SER A 87 -14.19 26.77 -16.82
C SER A 87 -13.52 27.97 -16.15
N THR A 88 -12.66 27.77 -15.15
CA THR A 88 -11.90 28.84 -14.47
C THR A 88 -11.03 29.60 -15.45
N SER A 89 -11.00 30.95 -15.39
CA SER A 89 -10.15 31.77 -16.26
C SER A 89 -8.65 31.59 -15.92
N LEU A 90 -7.78 31.75 -16.91
CA LEU A 90 -6.31 31.79 -16.73
C LEU A 90 -5.90 32.78 -15.63
N ARG A 91 -6.53 33.96 -15.59
CA ARG A 91 -6.27 34.99 -14.58
C ARG A 91 -6.55 34.47 -13.18
N LYS A 92 -7.69 33.82 -12.98
CA LYS A 92 -8.07 33.27 -11.67
C LYS A 92 -7.17 32.11 -11.26
N ALA A 93 -6.83 31.23 -12.20
CA ALA A 93 -5.88 30.14 -11.98
C ALA A 93 -4.50 30.66 -11.54
N TRP A 94 -3.98 31.69 -12.22
CA TRP A 94 -2.74 32.35 -11.82
C TRP A 94 -2.82 32.94 -10.41
N GLN A 95 -3.92 33.59 -10.03
CA GLN A 95 -4.12 34.10 -8.68
C GLN A 95 -4.06 32.97 -7.64
N ILE A 96 -4.75 31.85 -7.89
CA ILE A 96 -4.73 30.67 -7.01
C ILE A 96 -3.30 30.12 -6.87
N MET A 97 -2.57 29.95 -7.98
CA MET A 97 -1.18 29.49 -7.95
C MET A 97 -0.28 30.39 -7.10
N ARG A 98 -0.39 31.70 -7.28
CA ARG A 98 0.40 32.69 -6.54
C ARG A 98 0.06 32.67 -5.05
N ASP A 99 -1.22 32.74 -4.72
CA ASP A 99 -1.68 32.86 -3.33
C ASP A 99 -1.39 31.56 -2.53
N GLN A 100 -1.44 30.42 -3.19
CA GLN A 100 -1.11 29.11 -2.59
C GLN A 100 0.35 28.69 -2.76
N GLN A 101 1.19 29.49 -3.45
CA GLN A 101 2.59 29.19 -3.75
C GLN A 101 2.81 27.83 -4.40
N ILE A 102 2.01 27.53 -5.42
CA ILE A 102 2.09 26.32 -6.23
C ILE A 102 2.25 26.66 -7.71
N ASP A 103 2.85 25.74 -8.45
CA ASP A 103 3.13 25.90 -9.89
C ASP A 103 2.33 24.96 -10.78
N THR A 104 1.45 24.16 -10.18
CA THR A 104 0.60 23.20 -10.88
C THR A 104 -0.76 23.12 -10.20
N LEU A 105 -1.84 23.23 -10.97
CA LEU A 105 -3.22 23.06 -10.49
C LEU A 105 -3.85 21.82 -11.14
N PRO A 106 -4.52 20.97 -10.37
CA PRO A 106 -5.36 19.90 -10.88
C PRO A 106 -6.68 20.48 -11.36
N ILE A 107 -7.17 19.99 -12.47
CA ILE A 107 -8.46 20.36 -13.04
C ILE A 107 -9.38 19.14 -12.92
N THR A 108 -10.54 19.33 -12.30
CA THR A 108 -11.49 18.24 -12.04
C THR A 108 -12.89 18.58 -12.54
N SER A 109 -13.66 17.54 -12.84
CA SER A 109 -15.10 17.61 -13.06
C SER A 109 -15.86 17.91 -11.75
N ALA A 110 -17.18 18.13 -11.88
CA ALA A 110 -18.07 18.26 -10.74
C ALA A 110 -18.09 17.00 -9.84
N ASP A 111 -17.85 15.82 -10.43
CA ASP A 111 -17.78 14.53 -9.74
C ASP A 111 -16.37 14.22 -9.20
N ASN A 112 -15.49 15.23 -9.16
CA ASN A 112 -14.11 15.14 -8.69
C ASN A 112 -13.22 14.16 -9.50
N GLU A 113 -13.51 13.97 -10.78
CA GLU A 113 -12.65 13.24 -11.71
C GLU A 113 -11.55 14.13 -12.26
N LEU A 114 -10.33 13.63 -12.33
CA LEU A 114 -9.20 14.38 -12.87
C LEU A 114 -9.33 14.51 -14.39
N GLU A 115 -9.59 15.74 -14.88
CA GLU A 115 -9.70 16.06 -16.30
C GLU A 115 -8.38 16.52 -16.91
N GLY A 116 -7.51 17.13 -16.09
CA GLY A 116 -6.26 17.69 -16.58
C GLY A 116 -5.42 18.32 -15.49
N VAL A 117 -4.27 18.83 -15.89
CA VAL A 117 -3.41 19.68 -15.07
C VAL A 117 -2.99 20.92 -15.86
N ILE A 118 -2.84 22.04 -15.18
CA ILE A 118 -2.28 23.27 -15.76
C ILE A 118 -1.10 23.74 -14.91
N THR A 119 -0.03 24.16 -15.56
CA THR A 119 1.20 24.63 -14.93
C THR A 119 1.43 26.13 -15.17
N VAL A 120 2.33 26.72 -14.37
CA VAL A 120 2.80 28.11 -14.62
C VAL A 120 3.39 28.25 -16.02
N LYS A 121 4.03 27.20 -16.57
CA LYS A 121 4.55 27.22 -17.93
C LYS A 121 3.44 27.39 -18.97
N ASP A 122 2.32 26.69 -18.78
CA ASP A 122 1.18 26.77 -19.71
C ASP A 122 0.56 28.17 -19.69
N ILE A 123 0.40 28.74 -18.48
CA ILE A 123 -0.07 30.13 -18.31
C ILE A 123 0.90 31.14 -18.93
N ALA A 124 2.21 30.94 -18.77
CA ALA A 124 3.22 31.82 -19.35
C ALA A 124 3.20 31.73 -20.89
N THR A 125 3.10 30.52 -21.45
CA THR A 125 2.98 30.31 -22.91
C THR A 125 1.74 30.99 -23.44
N ALA A 126 0.57 30.77 -22.82
CA ALA A 126 -0.69 31.42 -23.22
C ALA A 126 -0.61 32.95 -23.17
N ASN A 127 0.10 33.52 -22.17
CA ASN A 127 0.24 34.97 -22.03
C ASN A 127 1.25 35.59 -23.00
N MET A 128 2.18 34.80 -23.55
CA MET A 128 3.16 35.25 -24.55
C MET A 128 2.64 35.15 -25.97
N ASP A 129 1.58 34.42 -26.22
CA ASP A 129 0.95 34.29 -27.55
C ASP A 129 -0.02 35.44 -27.81
N ILE A 130 0.53 36.64 -27.91
CA ILE A 130 -0.23 37.88 -28.07
C ILE A 130 -0.84 38.05 -29.47
N PHE A 131 -0.41 37.25 -30.44
CA PHE A 131 -0.94 37.31 -31.82
C PHE A 131 -2.21 36.48 -32.01
N ASP A 132 -2.58 35.59 -31.06
CA ASP A 132 -3.83 34.86 -31.13
C ASP A 132 -5.02 35.69 -30.62
N THR A 133 -5.43 36.65 -31.46
CA THR A 133 -6.59 37.50 -31.14
C THR A 133 -7.92 36.75 -31.17
N GLY A 134 -7.98 35.54 -31.74
CA GLY A 134 -9.17 34.66 -31.77
C GLY A 134 -9.31 33.72 -30.59
N VAL A 135 -8.44 33.82 -29.60
CA VAL A 135 -8.36 32.88 -28.47
C VAL A 135 -9.67 32.73 -27.70
N LEU A 136 -10.45 33.79 -27.50
CA LEU A 136 -11.71 33.74 -26.76
C LEU A 136 -12.78 32.90 -27.48
N ALA A 137 -12.85 33.01 -28.79
CA ALA A 137 -13.75 32.20 -29.63
C ALA A 137 -13.29 30.72 -29.66
N LYS A 138 -12.00 30.48 -29.91
CA LYS A 138 -11.41 29.12 -29.93
C LYS A 138 -11.60 28.37 -28.61
N SER A 139 -11.45 29.08 -27.50
CA SER A 139 -11.58 28.52 -26.15
C SER A 139 -13.01 28.50 -25.63
N LYS A 140 -13.98 29.01 -26.42
CA LYS A 140 -15.40 29.14 -26.00
C LYS A 140 -15.54 29.86 -24.66
N THR A 141 -14.84 31.00 -24.53
CA THR A 141 -14.84 31.79 -23.29
C THR A 141 -16.23 32.35 -23.01
N THR A 142 -16.73 32.24 -21.79
CA THR A 142 -18.00 32.83 -21.35
C THR A 142 -17.85 34.32 -21.10
N TYR A 143 -18.90 35.09 -21.31
CA TYR A 143 -18.90 36.52 -20.97
C TYR A 143 -18.69 36.75 -19.49
N LYS A 144 -19.16 35.82 -18.65
CA LYS A 144 -18.88 35.82 -17.21
C LYS A 144 -17.38 35.81 -16.90
N ASN A 145 -16.57 34.99 -17.59
CA ASN A 145 -15.12 34.98 -17.39
C ASN A 145 -14.50 36.33 -17.74
N ILE A 146 -15.04 37.01 -18.77
CA ILE A 146 -14.57 38.34 -19.17
C ILE A 146 -14.93 39.36 -18.08
N LEU A 147 -16.17 39.37 -17.63
CA LEU A 147 -16.66 40.24 -16.54
C LEU A 147 -15.82 40.07 -15.29
N ASP A 148 -15.66 38.81 -14.82
CA ASP A 148 -14.92 38.51 -13.59
C ASP A 148 -13.45 38.92 -13.69
N THR A 149 -12.82 38.76 -14.87
CA THR A 149 -11.42 39.09 -15.08
C THR A 149 -11.16 40.56 -15.17
N LEU A 150 -12.06 41.30 -15.84
CA LEU A 150 -11.94 42.76 -16.03
C LEU A 150 -12.57 43.55 -14.87
N GLY A 151 -13.27 42.90 -13.95
CA GLY A 151 -14.05 43.57 -12.90
C GLY A 151 -15.19 44.40 -13.48
N GLY A 152 -15.80 43.92 -14.57
CA GLY A 152 -16.80 44.61 -15.35
C GLY A 152 -18.23 44.35 -14.88
N THR A 153 -19.17 45.01 -15.58
CA THR A 153 -20.62 44.83 -15.39
C THR A 153 -21.31 44.69 -16.72
N MET A 154 -22.21 43.74 -16.89
CA MET A 154 -23.03 43.58 -18.06
C MET A 154 -24.05 44.72 -18.16
N VAL A 155 -24.17 45.31 -19.33
CA VAL A 155 -25.14 46.38 -19.63
C VAL A 155 -26.22 45.89 -20.58
N VAL A 156 -25.86 45.15 -21.62
CA VAL A 156 -26.77 44.50 -22.56
C VAL A 156 -26.27 43.09 -22.84
N GLY A 157 -27.14 42.10 -22.82
CA GLY A 157 -26.81 40.70 -23.11
C GLY A 157 -26.85 39.79 -21.90
N ASP A 158 -26.44 38.54 -22.07
CA ASP A 158 -26.45 37.49 -21.09
C ASP A 158 -25.00 37.11 -20.67
N GLU A 159 -24.72 37.13 -19.37
CA GLU A 159 -23.43 36.75 -18.83
C GLU A 159 -23.04 35.27 -19.11
N SER A 160 -24.04 34.41 -19.32
CA SER A 160 -23.83 33.00 -19.65
C SER A 160 -23.46 32.77 -21.13
N ALA A 161 -23.59 33.78 -21.98
CA ALA A 161 -23.25 33.68 -23.38
C ALA A 161 -21.77 33.36 -23.58
N VAL A 162 -21.44 32.72 -24.70
CA VAL A 162 -20.11 32.19 -25.03
C VAL A 162 -19.58 32.84 -26.30
N CYS A 163 -18.33 33.24 -26.31
CA CYS A 163 -17.62 33.67 -27.51
C CYS A 163 -17.49 32.49 -28.48
N THR A 164 -18.05 32.60 -29.69
CA THR A 164 -18.06 31.52 -30.67
C THR A 164 -17.30 31.86 -31.96
N THR A 165 -17.17 33.15 -32.25
CA THR A 165 -16.53 33.67 -33.46
C THR A 165 -15.83 35.00 -33.16
N GLY A 166 -15.05 35.49 -34.10
CA GLY A 166 -14.45 36.81 -34.06
C GLY A 166 -13.11 36.90 -33.35
N HIS A 167 -12.55 38.07 -33.45
CA HIS A 167 -11.23 38.43 -32.92
C HIS A 167 -11.33 39.59 -31.93
N ILE A 168 -10.35 39.71 -31.05
CA ILE A 168 -10.22 40.85 -30.15
C ILE A 168 -9.66 42.02 -30.94
N LYS A 169 -10.37 43.15 -30.94
CA LYS A 169 -9.99 44.40 -31.57
C LYS A 169 -9.97 45.55 -30.56
N ILE A 170 -9.05 46.47 -30.68
CA ILE A 170 -9.01 47.70 -29.90
C ILE A 170 -9.43 48.87 -30.80
N GLY A 171 -10.58 49.45 -30.51
CA GLY A 171 -11.18 50.50 -31.31
C GLY A 171 -10.69 51.90 -30.93
N THR A 172 -9.41 52.19 -31.08
CA THR A 172 -8.81 53.51 -30.84
C THR A 172 -8.70 54.36 -32.09
N ALA A 173 -8.96 53.78 -33.26
CA ALA A 173 -8.93 54.48 -34.57
C ALA A 173 -10.14 55.39 -34.78
N THR A 174 -10.15 56.14 -35.90
CA THR A 174 -11.33 56.89 -36.34
C THR A 174 -12.45 55.91 -36.71
N PRO A 175 -13.74 56.37 -36.73
CA PRO A 175 -14.85 55.49 -37.11
C PRO A 175 -14.67 54.86 -38.51
N GLU A 176 -14.12 55.58 -39.48
CA GLU A 176 -13.89 55.09 -40.85
C GLU A 176 -12.84 53.98 -40.89
N MET A 177 -11.79 54.10 -40.10
CA MET A 177 -10.78 53.02 -39.94
C MET A 177 -11.33 51.84 -39.12
N LEU A 178 -12.16 52.13 -38.15
CA LEU A 178 -12.79 51.08 -37.37
C LEU A 178 -13.73 50.23 -38.21
N GLU A 179 -14.50 50.89 -39.09
CA GLU A 179 -15.41 50.24 -40.03
C GLU A 179 -14.72 49.24 -40.95
N SER A 180 -13.50 49.57 -41.39
CA SER A 180 -12.71 48.71 -42.28
C SER A 180 -12.03 47.55 -41.52
N ASN A 181 -11.89 47.61 -40.18
CA ASN A 181 -11.12 46.66 -39.35
C ASN A 181 -11.98 45.73 -38.50
N VAL A 182 -13.26 46.10 -38.25
CA VAL A 182 -14.18 45.30 -37.45
C VAL A 182 -15.00 44.40 -38.36
N GLU A 183 -15.04 43.13 -38.01
CA GLU A 183 -15.82 42.11 -38.70
C GLU A 183 -16.94 41.57 -37.78
N LYS A 184 -17.92 40.92 -38.41
CA LYS A 184 -19.02 40.27 -37.70
C LYS A 184 -18.49 39.26 -36.68
N GLY A 185 -18.99 39.39 -35.44
CA GLY A 185 -18.62 38.50 -34.33
C GLY A 185 -17.39 38.95 -33.54
N ASP A 186 -16.70 40.02 -33.94
CA ASP A 186 -15.54 40.55 -33.21
C ASP A 186 -15.89 41.05 -31.79
N ILE A 187 -14.93 40.99 -30.90
CA ILE A 187 -14.98 41.56 -29.57
C ILE A 187 -14.22 42.87 -29.58
N VAL A 188 -14.90 44.00 -29.39
CA VAL A 188 -14.32 45.32 -29.59
C VAL A 188 -14.16 46.05 -28.24
N ILE A 189 -12.90 46.39 -27.90
CA ILE A 189 -12.56 47.19 -26.72
C ILE A 189 -12.61 48.68 -27.11
N LEU A 190 -13.48 49.42 -26.45
CA LEU A 190 -13.81 50.80 -26.75
C LEU A 190 -13.78 51.71 -25.54
N THR A 191 -13.94 53.00 -25.77
CA THR A 191 -14.18 54.01 -24.75
C THR A 191 -15.56 54.65 -24.93
N ASN A 192 -15.76 55.90 -24.48
CA ASN A 192 -17.04 56.61 -24.48
C ASN A 192 -17.38 57.28 -25.83
N ARG A 193 -16.67 57.01 -26.96
CA ARG A 193 -16.99 57.58 -28.26
C ARG A 193 -18.24 56.94 -28.84
N TYR A 194 -19.30 57.74 -28.99
CA TYR A 194 -20.59 57.29 -29.48
C TYR A 194 -20.50 56.69 -30.88
N GLU A 195 -19.79 57.39 -31.81
CA GLU A 195 -19.63 56.99 -33.21
C GLU A 195 -18.91 55.63 -33.33
N SER A 196 -17.90 55.40 -32.51
CA SER A 196 -17.17 54.10 -32.49
C SER A 196 -18.03 52.96 -31.93
N GLN A 197 -18.87 53.23 -30.93
CA GLN A 197 -19.81 52.26 -30.40
C GLN A 197 -20.88 51.88 -31.43
N LEU A 198 -21.45 52.89 -32.12
CA LEU A 198 -22.44 52.68 -33.17
C LEU A 198 -21.84 51.87 -34.32
N CYS A 199 -20.68 52.28 -34.83
CA CYS A 199 -19.98 51.59 -35.90
C CYS A 199 -19.73 50.09 -35.57
N ALA A 200 -19.28 49.77 -34.37
CA ALA A 200 -19.06 48.40 -33.98
C ALA A 200 -20.37 47.58 -33.91
N ILE A 201 -21.49 48.19 -33.51
CA ILE A 201 -22.81 47.56 -33.52
C ILE A 201 -23.29 47.31 -34.96
N GLU A 202 -23.14 48.30 -35.86
CA GLU A 202 -23.49 48.18 -37.28
C GLU A 202 -22.69 47.09 -37.99
N LYS A 203 -21.44 46.83 -37.55
CA LYS A 203 -20.61 45.73 -38.02
C LYS A 203 -20.93 44.38 -37.40
N GLU A 204 -22.00 44.28 -36.62
CA GLU A 204 -22.44 43.07 -35.96
C GLU A 204 -21.34 42.44 -35.08
N ALA A 205 -20.60 43.26 -34.31
CA ALA A 205 -19.69 42.77 -33.30
C ALA A 205 -20.46 41.89 -32.29
N SER A 206 -19.82 40.88 -31.70
CA SER A 206 -20.47 40.02 -30.72
C SER A 206 -20.53 40.66 -29.32
N LEU A 207 -19.48 41.44 -28.98
CA LEU A 207 -19.34 42.05 -27.66
C LEU A 207 -18.58 43.38 -27.75
N LEU A 208 -19.11 44.40 -27.10
CA LEU A 208 -18.44 45.68 -26.86
C LEU A 208 -18.00 45.73 -25.38
N ILE A 209 -16.70 45.99 -25.14
CA ILE A 209 -16.13 46.22 -23.82
C ILE A 209 -15.84 47.71 -23.68
N ILE A 210 -16.65 48.44 -22.91
CA ILE A 210 -16.54 49.87 -22.70
C ILE A 210 -15.69 50.16 -21.46
N CYS A 211 -14.49 50.68 -21.70
CA CYS A 211 -13.46 50.92 -20.67
C CYS A 211 -13.67 52.22 -19.88
N ASN A 212 -12.82 52.42 -18.85
CA ASN A 212 -12.79 53.56 -17.93
C ASN A 212 -14.06 53.78 -17.12
N GLY A 213 -14.88 52.73 -16.91
CA GLY A 213 -16.16 52.85 -16.24
C GLY A 213 -17.14 53.79 -16.92
N ALA A 214 -16.96 54.04 -18.22
CA ALA A 214 -17.77 54.97 -18.98
C ALA A 214 -19.22 54.50 -19.09
N LYS A 215 -20.17 55.42 -18.97
CA LYS A 215 -21.59 55.13 -19.10
C LYS A 215 -21.95 54.95 -20.57
N VAL A 216 -22.72 53.92 -20.86
CA VAL A 216 -23.29 53.65 -22.18
C VAL A 216 -24.59 54.43 -22.34
N GLY A 217 -24.73 55.20 -23.43
CA GLY A 217 -25.94 55.98 -23.72
C GLY A 217 -27.15 55.09 -23.97
N ARG A 218 -28.36 55.54 -23.55
CA ARG A 218 -29.61 54.75 -23.72
C ARG A 218 -29.89 54.38 -25.19
N THR A 219 -29.57 55.26 -26.13
CA THR A 219 -29.75 54.99 -27.57
C THR A 219 -28.88 53.82 -28.03
N ILE A 220 -27.59 53.78 -27.59
CA ILE A 220 -26.66 52.67 -27.88
C ILE A 220 -27.17 51.37 -27.25
N GLN A 221 -27.64 51.42 -26.01
CA GLN A 221 -28.20 50.24 -25.34
C GLN A 221 -29.35 49.63 -26.14
N ARG A 222 -30.32 50.49 -26.54
CA ARG A 222 -31.49 50.05 -27.31
C ARG A 222 -31.06 49.46 -28.69
N ILE A 223 -30.17 50.10 -29.42
CA ILE A 223 -29.74 49.58 -30.71
C ILE A 223 -29.01 48.24 -30.52
N ALA A 224 -28.19 48.10 -29.48
CA ALA A 224 -27.50 46.84 -29.17
C ALA A 224 -28.49 45.72 -28.80
N GLU A 225 -29.55 46.01 -28.02
CA GLU A 225 -30.65 45.08 -27.73
C GLU A 225 -31.36 44.63 -29.01
N GLU A 226 -31.69 45.57 -29.90
CA GLU A 226 -32.38 45.31 -31.18
C GLU A 226 -31.54 44.47 -32.14
N THR A 227 -30.20 44.63 -32.12
CA THR A 227 -29.26 43.95 -33.02
C THR A 227 -28.66 42.68 -32.39
N GLY A 228 -28.86 42.43 -31.09
CA GLY A 228 -28.32 41.29 -30.38
C GLY A 228 -26.83 41.41 -30.03
N VAL A 229 -26.27 42.62 -30.04
CA VAL A 229 -24.88 42.90 -29.67
C VAL A 229 -24.78 43.06 -28.15
N ALA A 230 -23.90 42.29 -27.51
CA ALA A 230 -23.67 42.42 -26.08
C ALA A 230 -22.79 43.62 -25.74
N ILE A 231 -23.07 44.28 -24.60
CA ILE A 231 -22.27 45.40 -24.09
C ILE A 231 -21.94 45.15 -22.62
N MET A 232 -20.67 45.25 -22.26
CA MET A 232 -20.21 45.30 -20.87
C MET A 232 -19.35 46.54 -20.63
N THR A 233 -19.31 47.00 -19.39
CA THR A 233 -18.40 48.07 -18.97
C THR A 233 -17.26 47.46 -18.15
N ALA A 234 -16.07 48.04 -18.26
CA ALA A 234 -14.91 47.67 -17.44
C ALA A 234 -14.31 48.94 -16.78
N PRO A 235 -13.93 48.89 -15.52
CA PRO A 235 -13.36 50.06 -14.81
C PRO A 235 -11.95 50.39 -15.28
N CYS A 236 -11.20 49.44 -15.82
CA CYS A 236 -9.84 49.62 -16.32
C CYS A 236 -9.81 50.38 -17.65
N ASP A 237 -8.65 50.90 -18.02
CA ASP A 237 -8.41 51.53 -19.32
C ASP A 237 -8.26 50.49 -20.45
N THR A 238 -8.21 50.97 -21.70
CA THR A 238 -8.10 50.10 -22.88
C THR A 238 -6.80 49.32 -22.94
N TYR A 239 -5.70 49.82 -22.35
CA TYR A 239 -4.43 49.12 -22.30
C TYR A 239 -4.53 47.93 -21.34
N ALA A 240 -5.04 48.16 -20.11
CA ALA A 240 -5.23 47.10 -19.15
C ALA A 240 -6.25 46.06 -19.63
N ALA A 241 -7.38 46.49 -20.23
CA ALA A 241 -8.36 45.59 -20.84
C ALA A 241 -7.72 44.72 -21.93
N GLY A 242 -6.95 45.34 -22.85
CA GLY A 242 -6.25 44.60 -23.92
C GLY A 242 -5.23 43.58 -23.38
N LYS A 243 -4.56 43.87 -22.24
CA LYS A 243 -3.63 42.94 -21.57
C LYS A 243 -4.34 41.80 -20.86
N LEU A 244 -5.52 42.05 -20.28
CA LEU A 244 -6.24 41.08 -19.46
C LEU A 244 -7.21 40.21 -20.27
N VAL A 245 -7.69 40.68 -21.41
CA VAL A 245 -8.77 40.01 -22.13
C VAL A 245 -8.43 38.60 -22.60
N SER A 246 -7.20 38.34 -23.03
CA SER A 246 -6.75 36.99 -23.38
C SER A 246 -6.66 36.05 -22.16
N GLN A 247 -6.49 36.63 -20.95
CA GLN A 247 -6.44 35.88 -19.71
C GLN A 247 -7.83 35.46 -19.20
N CYS A 248 -8.91 35.86 -19.89
CA CYS A 248 -10.28 35.44 -19.61
C CYS A 248 -10.56 33.99 -20.07
N ALA A 249 -9.74 33.48 -21.00
CA ALA A 249 -9.90 32.13 -21.54
C ALA A 249 -9.90 31.07 -20.44
N PRO A 250 -10.78 30.05 -20.52
CA PRO A 250 -10.86 28.96 -19.53
C PRO A 250 -9.61 28.08 -19.58
N ILE A 251 -9.16 27.63 -18.41
CA ILE A 251 -7.96 26.78 -18.30
C ILE A 251 -8.11 25.43 -19.00
N SER A 252 -9.33 24.95 -19.21
CA SER A 252 -9.60 23.72 -19.97
C SER A 252 -9.07 23.77 -21.40
N TYR A 253 -8.87 24.97 -21.99
CA TYR A 253 -8.29 25.12 -23.30
C TYR A 253 -6.77 24.89 -23.35
N TYR A 254 -6.07 25.18 -22.26
CA TYR A 254 -4.61 25.12 -22.15
C TYR A 254 -4.09 23.93 -21.31
N MET A 255 -4.97 23.24 -20.60
CA MET A 255 -4.56 22.14 -19.73
C MET A 255 -3.97 20.97 -20.51
N THR A 256 -3.01 20.31 -19.92
CA THR A 256 -2.56 18.99 -20.36
C THR A 256 -3.60 17.95 -19.95
N ARG A 257 -4.12 17.20 -20.92
CA ARG A 257 -5.13 16.14 -20.75
C ARG A 257 -4.54 14.75 -20.87
N ASP A 258 -3.67 14.57 -21.85
CA ASP A 258 -3.09 13.29 -22.19
C ASP A 258 -1.77 13.07 -21.44
N ASP A 259 -1.39 11.80 -21.23
CA ASP A 259 -0.13 11.39 -20.61
C ASP A 259 0.16 12.01 -19.23
N ILE A 260 -0.91 12.31 -18.46
CA ILE A 260 -0.76 12.82 -17.10
C ILE A 260 -0.18 11.72 -16.21
N VAL A 261 1.04 11.94 -15.71
CA VAL A 261 1.65 11.08 -14.69
C VAL A 261 0.91 11.27 -13.37
N LYS A 262 0.17 10.25 -12.96
CA LYS A 262 -0.66 10.23 -11.74
C LYS A 262 -0.43 8.95 -10.96
N PHE A 263 -0.72 8.95 -9.67
CA PHE A 263 -0.56 7.81 -8.78
C PHE A 263 -1.85 7.53 -8.02
N THR A 264 -1.97 6.33 -7.47
CA THR A 264 -3.07 5.98 -6.57
C THR A 264 -2.59 5.93 -5.13
N LEU A 265 -3.50 5.99 -4.16
CA LEU A 265 -3.18 5.87 -2.73
C LEU A 265 -2.46 4.55 -2.39
N VAL A 266 -2.66 3.50 -3.18
CA VAL A 266 -2.02 2.19 -2.97
C VAL A 266 -0.71 2.00 -3.75
N THR A 267 -0.29 2.96 -4.58
CA THR A 267 0.96 2.89 -5.34
C THR A 267 2.17 2.85 -4.39
N PRO A 268 3.09 1.87 -4.52
CA PRO A 268 4.31 1.80 -3.73
C PRO A 268 5.19 3.02 -3.94
N VAL A 269 5.76 3.57 -2.87
CA VAL A 269 6.64 4.75 -2.93
C VAL A 269 7.89 4.51 -3.78
N ALA A 270 8.41 3.29 -3.81
CA ALA A 270 9.54 2.92 -4.67
C ALA A 270 9.22 3.12 -6.16
N ASP A 271 8.01 2.75 -6.61
CA ASP A 271 7.58 2.93 -7.99
C ASP A 271 7.37 4.41 -8.32
N VAL A 272 6.75 5.15 -7.38
CA VAL A 272 6.60 6.60 -7.50
C VAL A 272 7.95 7.29 -7.67
N THR A 273 8.93 6.92 -6.85
CA THR A 273 10.30 7.47 -6.90
C THR A 273 10.96 7.18 -8.26
N ARG A 274 10.79 5.95 -8.78
CA ARG A 274 11.34 5.53 -10.08
C ARG A 274 10.73 6.35 -11.24
N VAL A 275 9.43 6.60 -11.20
CA VAL A 275 8.74 7.43 -12.21
C VAL A 275 9.16 8.89 -12.07
N MET A 276 9.16 9.44 -10.84
CA MET A 276 9.56 10.82 -10.58
C MET A 276 11.00 11.12 -11.02
N ALA A 277 11.91 10.14 -10.97
CA ALA A 277 13.29 10.31 -11.43
C ALA A 277 13.40 10.54 -12.95
N LYS A 278 12.43 10.06 -13.74
CA LYS A 278 12.44 10.13 -15.20
C LYS A 278 11.76 11.38 -15.77
N VAL A 279 10.93 12.06 -14.99
CA VAL A 279 10.12 13.20 -15.46
C VAL A 279 10.47 14.48 -14.71
N ARG A 280 10.26 15.65 -15.36
CA ARG A 280 10.59 16.97 -14.78
C ARG A 280 9.40 17.68 -14.12
N HIS A 281 8.30 16.97 -13.87
CA HIS A 281 7.17 17.55 -13.17
C HIS A 281 7.49 17.71 -11.66
N ARG A 282 6.94 18.76 -11.06
CA ARG A 282 7.12 19.05 -9.63
C ARG A 282 6.05 18.40 -8.77
N TYR A 283 4.80 18.40 -9.25
CA TYR A 283 3.64 17.85 -8.59
C TYR A 283 2.96 16.80 -9.44
N PHE A 284 2.39 15.79 -8.81
CA PHE A 284 1.72 14.66 -9.43
C PHE A 284 0.36 14.44 -8.76
N PRO A 285 -0.74 14.35 -9.52
CA PRO A 285 -2.05 14.04 -8.99
C PRO A 285 -2.10 12.67 -8.34
N ILE A 286 -2.87 12.58 -7.23
CA ILE A 286 -3.19 11.34 -6.54
C ILE A 286 -4.67 11.06 -6.70
N LEU A 287 -5.00 9.80 -7.00
CA LEU A 287 -6.35 9.29 -7.08
C LEU A 287 -6.60 8.29 -5.94
N ASP A 288 -7.85 8.20 -5.50
CA ASP A 288 -8.29 7.14 -4.59
C ASP A 288 -8.56 5.82 -5.33
N GLU A 289 -9.13 4.84 -4.62
CA GLU A 289 -9.45 3.52 -5.17
C GLU A 289 -10.60 3.56 -6.20
N ASP A 290 -11.47 4.58 -6.13
CA ASP A 290 -12.57 4.82 -7.06
C ASP A 290 -12.16 5.69 -8.26
N GLY A 291 -10.88 6.06 -8.34
CA GLY A 291 -10.33 6.90 -9.42
C GLY A 291 -10.62 8.40 -9.25
N LYS A 292 -11.14 8.82 -8.09
CA LYS A 292 -11.37 10.23 -7.78
C LYS A 292 -10.10 10.93 -7.31
N TYR A 293 -9.98 12.20 -7.66
CA TYR A 293 -8.84 13.01 -7.26
C TYR A 293 -8.85 13.29 -5.75
N CYS A 294 -7.72 13.12 -5.07
CA CYS A 294 -7.60 13.35 -3.62
C CYS A 294 -6.45 14.28 -3.21
N GLY A 295 -5.55 14.65 -4.11
CA GLY A 295 -4.47 15.58 -3.77
C GLY A 295 -3.28 15.51 -4.70
N MET A 296 -2.20 16.18 -4.31
CA MET A 296 -0.95 16.29 -5.07
C MET A 296 0.23 15.82 -4.24
N VAL A 297 1.11 15.01 -4.84
CA VAL A 297 2.38 14.61 -4.23
C VAL A 297 3.56 15.21 -5.00
N SER A 298 4.61 15.53 -4.28
CA SER A 298 5.88 16.03 -4.81
C SER A 298 7.06 15.18 -4.33
N ARG A 299 8.23 15.32 -4.95
CA ARG A 299 9.48 14.70 -4.47
C ARG A 299 9.80 15.03 -3.02
N ARG A 300 9.49 16.27 -2.59
CA ARG A 300 9.71 16.71 -1.20
C ARG A 300 8.87 15.89 -0.21
N ASN A 301 7.63 15.56 -0.56
CA ASN A 301 6.77 14.73 0.29
C ASN A 301 7.34 13.30 0.42
N ILE A 302 7.88 12.74 -0.69
CA ILE A 302 8.51 11.41 -0.68
C ILE A 302 9.78 11.39 0.19
N ILE A 303 10.64 12.42 0.07
CA ILE A 303 11.88 12.52 0.87
C ILE A 303 11.56 12.67 2.37
N ALA A 304 10.46 13.35 2.70
CA ALA A 304 10.03 13.56 4.08
C ALA A 304 9.28 12.35 4.68
N LEU A 305 9.07 11.29 3.91
CA LEU A 305 8.37 10.09 4.37
C LEU A 305 9.11 9.44 5.54
N ARG A 306 8.37 9.17 6.61
CA ARG A 306 8.86 8.35 7.71
C ARG A 306 8.65 6.89 7.40
N LYS A 307 9.70 6.08 7.54
CA LYS A 307 9.63 4.63 7.36
C LYS A 307 8.60 4.03 8.32
N ARG A 308 7.91 2.99 7.88
CA ARG A 308 7.03 2.21 8.75
C ARG A 308 7.88 1.48 9.80
N ARG A 309 7.51 1.57 11.07
CA ARG A 309 8.24 0.93 12.17
C ARG A 309 7.71 -0.46 12.43
N ILE A 310 8.60 -1.43 12.52
CA ILE A 310 8.27 -2.84 12.75
C ILE A 310 9.12 -3.43 13.88
N ILE A 311 8.55 -4.44 14.53
CA ILE A 311 9.23 -5.32 15.47
C ILE A 311 9.06 -6.74 14.92
N LEU A 312 10.16 -7.45 14.78
CA LEU A 312 10.17 -8.83 14.31
C LEU A 312 10.19 -9.78 15.51
N VAL A 313 9.34 -10.80 15.47
CA VAL A 313 9.33 -11.87 16.47
C VAL A 313 9.44 -13.21 15.76
N ASP A 314 10.11 -14.16 16.38
CA ASP A 314 10.22 -15.56 15.95
C ASP A 314 10.90 -15.74 14.57
N HIS A 315 11.70 -14.80 14.15
CA HIS A 315 12.58 -14.92 12.99
C HIS A 315 13.57 -13.75 12.90
N ASN A 316 14.73 -14.03 12.31
CA ASN A 316 15.76 -13.02 11.99
C ASN A 316 16.40 -13.26 10.61
N GLU A 317 15.71 -13.96 9.70
CA GLU A 317 16.16 -14.19 8.32
C GLU A 317 15.30 -13.40 7.34
N ALA A 318 15.95 -12.73 6.38
CA ALA A 318 15.28 -11.93 5.34
C ALA A 318 14.27 -12.73 4.50
N THR A 319 14.56 -14.00 4.24
CA THR A 319 13.70 -14.91 3.47
C THR A 319 12.39 -15.25 4.17
N GLN A 320 12.35 -15.11 5.49
CA GLN A 320 11.18 -15.38 6.32
C GLN A 320 10.40 -14.11 6.66
N ALA A 321 11.00 -12.93 6.51
CA ALA A 321 10.40 -11.66 6.84
C ALA A 321 9.26 -11.26 5.88
N VAL A 322 8.37 -10.40 6.36
CA VAL A 322 7.30 -9.78 5.59
C VAL A 322 7.87 -8.98 4.41
N GLU A 323 7.16 -8.93 3.29
CA GLU A 323 7.59 -8.15 2.13
C GLU A 323 7.77 -6.67 2.46
N GLY A 324 8.85 -6.06 1.96
CA GLY A 324 9.17 -4.65 2.20
C GLY A 324 9.82 -4.37 3.56
N PHE A 325 10.19 -5.38 4.34
CA PHE A 325 10.86 -5.19 5.64
C PHE A 325 12.15 -4.36 5.52
N ASP A 326 12.87 -4.46 4.40
CA ASP A 326 14.09 -3.70 4.07
C ASP A 326 13.84 -2.19 3.90
N GLN A 327 12.60 -1.81 3.55
CA GLN A 327 12.15 -0.42 3.47
C GLN A 327 11.57 0.11 4.79
N ALA A 328 11.36 -0.76 5.78
CA ALA A 328 10.87 -0.40 7.10
C ALA A 328 12.02 -0.02 8.06
N GLU A 329 11.67 0.55 9.20
CA GLU A 329 12.55 0.76 10.35
C GLU A 329 12.32 -0.39 11.34
N ILE A 330 13.27 -1.32 11.42
CA ILE A 330 13.23 -2.40 12.39
C ILE A 330 13.67 -1.83 13.74
N LEU A 331 12.79 -1.84 14.73
CA LEU A 331 13.08 -1.35 16.08
C LEU A 331 13.68 -2.44 16.96
N GLU A 332 13.11 -3.65 16.88
CA GLU A 332 13.46 -4.76 17.77
C GLU A 332 13.32 -6.09 17.02
N ILE A 333 14.13 -7.07 17.44
CA ILE A 333 14.07 -8.46 16.97
C ILE A 333 14.11 -9.35 18.22
N ILE A 334 13.09 -10.20 18.39
CA ILE A 334 13.00 -11.17 19.51
C ILE A 334 12.89 -12.56 18.90
N ASP A 335 13.88 -13.40 19.14
CA ASP A 335 13.98 -14.68 18.43
C ASP A 335 14.74 -15.75 19.22
N HIS A 336 14.50 -17.02 18.92
CA HIS A 336 15.19 -18.17 19.49
C HIS A 336 15.95 -19.00 18.44
N HIS A 337 15.86 -18.62 17.18
CA HIS A 337 16.53 -19.28 16.07
C HIS A 337 18.02 -18.92 15.99
N ARG A 338 18.77 -19.62 15.12
CA ARG A 338 20.12 -19.21 14.76
C ARG A 338 20.12 -17.78 14.21
N ILE A 339 21.24 -17.08 14.38
CA ILE A 339 21.38 -15.75 13.81
C ILE A 339 21.46 -15.87 12.29
N GLY A 340 20.53 -15.22 11.60
CA GLY A 340 20.43 -15.17 10.15
C GLY A 340 21.16 -13.96 9.52
N SER A 341 20.83 -13.67 8.26
CA SER A 341 21.47 -12.63 7.44
C SER A 341 20.65 -11.34 7.36
N LEU A 342 19.90 -10.99 8.38
CA LEU A 342 19.08 -9.77 8.37
C LEU A 342 19.97 -8.56 8.64
N GLU A 343 19.99 -7.60 7.69
CA GLU A 343 20.73 -6.35 7.81
C GLU A 343 19.79 -5.21 8.23
N THR A 344 20.27 -4.32 9.10
CA THR A 344 19.52 -3.16 9.58
C THR A 344 20.29 -1.87 9.30
N SER A 345 19.58 -0.80 8.97
CA SER A 345 20.18 0.51 8.66
C SER A 345 20.61 1.31 9.90
N GLY A 346 20.27 0.85 11.10
CA GLY A 346 20.57 1.52 12.37
C GLY A 346 20.64 0.53 13.52
N PRO A 347 20.96 1.01 14.74
CA PRO A 347 20.96 0.18 15.95
C PRO A 347 19.57 -0.42 16.22
N VAL A 348 19.53 -1.72 16.53
CA VAL A 348 18.32 -2.49 16.81
C VAL A 348 18.47 -3.17 18.16
N TYR A 349 17.41 -3.20 18.96
CA TYR A 349 17.38 -4.09 20.12
C TYR A 349 17.18 -5.51 19.63
N PHE A 350 18.23 -6.34 19.76
CA PHE A 350 18.20 -7.74 19.34
C PHE A 350 18.34 -8.65 20.55
N ARG A 351 17.28 -9.41 20.83
CA ARG A 351 17.28 -10.43 21.88
C ARG A 351 17.11 -11.81 21.27
N ASN A 352 18.16 -12.60 21.31
CA ASN A 352 18.18 -13.98 20.87
C ASN A 352 18.66 -14.87 22.02
N GLN A 353 17.96 -15.97 22.28
CA GLN A 353 18.32 -16.93 23.30
C GLN A 353 18.11 -18.36 22.79
N PRO A 354 19.01 -19.31 23.13
CA PRO A 354 18.90 -20.72 22.71
C PRO A 354 17.90 -21.49 23.61
N VAL A 355 16.63 -21.09 23.54
CA VAL A 355 15.48 -21.74 24.20
C VAL A 355 14.60 -22.44 23.18
N GLY A 356 13.60 -23.17 23.64
CA GLY A 356 12.71 -23.94 22.77
C GLY A 356 11.72 -23.10 21.94
N CYS A 357 11.42 -21.85 22.37
CA CYS A 357 10.34 -21.05 21.81
C CYS A 357 10.55 -19.56 22.09
N THR A 358 10.18 -18.67 21.16
CA THR A 358 10.22 -17.20 21.36
C THR A 358 9.29 -16.76 22.50
N ALA A 359 8.15 -17.43 22.69
CA ALA A 359 7.23 -17.14 23.78
C ALA A 359 7.88 -17.30 25.18
N THR A 360 8.88 -18.17 25.33
CA THR A 360 9.67 -18.29 26.54
C THR A 360 10.45 -17.02 26.85
N ILE A 361 11.09 -16.43 25.83
CA ILE A 361 11.81 -15.16 25.94
C ILE A 361 10.85 -14.04 26.35
N ILE A 362 9.70 -13.97 25.67
CA ILE A 362 8.68 -12.95 25.96
C ILE A 362 8.16 -13.10 27.39
N THR A 363 7.97 -14.33 27.88
CA THR A 363 7.55 -14.59 29.26
C THR A 363 8.57 -14.01 30.26
N GLN A 364 9.88 -14.20 30.01
CA GLN A 364 10.93 -13.57 30.84
C GLN A 364 10.87 -12.03 30.75
N MET A 365 10.60 -11.48 29.56
CA MET A 365 10.52 -10.01 29.38
C MET A 365 9.34 -9.40 30.13
N TYR A 366 8.23 -10.11 30.31
CA TYR A 366 7.14 -9.67 31.20
C TYR A 366 7.63 -9.53 32.64
N ASP A 367 8.40 -10.51 33.13
CA ASP A 367 8.95 -10.49 34.49
C ASP A 367 9.97 -9.37 34.70
N GLU A 368 10.91 -9.24 33.76
CA GLU A 368 11.94 -8.20 33.76
C GLU A 368 11.35 -6.79 33.79
N ASN A 369 10.18 -6.59 33.18
CA ASN A 369 9.48 -5.33 33.17
C ASN A 369 8.46 -5.16 34.31
N GLY A 370 8.30 -6.17 35.18
CA GLY A 370 7.33 -6.16 36.28
C GLY A 370 5.88 -6.08 35.81
N VAL A 371 5.57 -6.62 34.62
CA VAL A 371 4.24 -6.60 34.03
C VAL A 371 3.53 -7.92 34.29
N GLU A 372 2.36 -7.86 34.91
CA GLU A 372 1.53 -9.04 35.13
C GLU A 372 0.98 -9.59 33.80
N ILE A 373 1.11 -10.92 33.62
CA ILE A 373 0.60 -11.63 32.45
C ILE A 373 -0.88 -11.95 32.68
N ARG A 374 -1.77 -11.48 31.81
CA ARG A 374 -3.20 -11.80 31.88
C ARG A 374 -3.45 -13.28 31.49
N PRO A 375 -4.51 -13.94 32.02
CA PRO A 375 -4.80 -15.34 31.71
C PRO A 375 -4.88 -15.65 30.20
N GLN A 376 -5.46 -14.75 29.40
CA GLN A 376 -5.54 -14.94 27.95
C GLN A 376 -4.13 -14.98 27.31
N ILE A 377 -3.27 -14.04 27.69
CA ILE A 377 -1.89 -13.98 27.16
C ILE A 377 -1.06 -15.16 27.68
N ALA A 378 -1.26 -15.55 28.93
CA ALA A 378 -0.61 -16.73 29.49
C ALA A 378 -0.97 -18.00 28.70
N GLY A 379 -2.23 -18.14 28.31
CA GLY A 379 -2.67 -19.23 27.46
C GLY A 379 -2.05 -19.24 26.08
N LEU A 380 -1.90 -18.06 25.45
CA LEU A 380 -1.22 -17.95 24.16
C LEU A 380 0.26 -18.31 24.24
N LEU A 381 0.98 -17.76 25.23
CA LEU A 381 2.40 -18.05 25.44
C LEU A 381 2.63 -19.52 25.77
N LEU A 382 1.75 -20.11 26.59
CA LEU A 382 1.79 -21.55 26.90
C LEU A 382 1.61 -22.39 25.63
N ALA A 383 0.60 -22.08 24.80
CA ALA A 383 0.33 -22.80 23.55
C ALA A 383 1.54 -22.78 22.63
N ALA A 384 2.19 -21.63 22.47
CA ALA A 384 3.39 -21.48 21.68
C ALA A 384 4.53 -22.38 22.19
N ILE A 385 4.79 -22.37 23.50
CA ILE A 385 5.84 -23.22 24.11
C ILE A 385 5.53 -24.68 23.88
N LEU A 386 4.29 -25.14 24.10
CA LEU A 386 3.90 -26.54 23.93
C LEU A 386 4.00 -27.00 22.48
N SER A 387 3.65 -26.12 21.53
CA SER A 387 3.76 -26.37 20.08
C SER A 387 5.21 -26.60 19.67
N ASP A 388 6.10 -25.62 19.91
CA ASP A 388 7.50 -25.66 19.48
C ASP A 388 8.34 -26.71 20.18
N THR A 389 8.01 -26.99 21.45
CA THR A 389 8.73 -27.99 22.24
C THR A 389 8.14 -29.39 22.13
N LEU A 390 7.06 -29.58 21.36
CA LEU A 390 6.32 -30.84 21.26
C LEU A 390 5.99 -31.39 22.65
N VAL A 391 5.40 -30.57 23.51
CA VAL A 391 5.11 -30.88 24.92
C VAL A 391 6.38 -31.35 25.63
N PHE A 392 7.44 -30.54 25.53
CA PHE A 392 8.78 -30.75 26.14
C PHE A 392 9.59 -31.94 25.62
N ARG A 393 9.16 -32.58 24.51
CA ARG A 393 9.84 -33.71 23.89
C ARG A 393 10.84 -33.31 22.80
N SER A 394 10.76 -32.08 22.31
CA SER A 394 11.72 -31.59 21.31
C SER A 394 13.13 -31.49 21.90
N PRO A 395 14.17 -31.89 21.15
CA PRO A 395 15.55 -31.69 21.58
C PRO A 395 15.94 -30.18 21.67
N THR A 396 15.09 -29.28 21.26
CA THR A 396 15.25 -27.84 21.44
C THR A 396 14.75 -27.35 22.78
N CYS A 397 13.91 -28.14 23.47
CA CYS A 397 13.34 -27.79 24.77
C CYS A 397 14.43 -27.66 25.86
N THR A 398 14.30 -26.61 26.65
CA THR A 398 15.19 -26.35 27.79
C THR A 398 14.42 -26.34 29.10
N PRO A 399 15.11 -26.48 30.27
CA PRO A 399 14.46 -26.32 31.57
C PRO A 399 13.75 -24.97 31.76
N VAL A 400 14.18 -23.94 31.01
CA VAL A 400 13.57 -22.60 31.06
C VAL A 400 12.18 -22.64 30.44
N ASP A 401 12.01 -23.36 29.32
CA ASP A 401 10.73 -23.55 28.65
C ASP A 401 9.74 -24.28 29.56
N VAL A 402 10.17 -25.36 30.18
CA VAL A 402 9.37 -26.17 31.14
C VAL A 402 8.91 -25.30 32.31
N SER A 403 9.83 -24.51 32.90
CA SER A 403 9.50 -23.61 34.01
C SER A 403 8.49 -22.54 33.62
N ALA A 404 8.69 -21.90 32.46
CA ALA A 404 7.77 -20.89 31.92
C ALA A 404 6.39 -21.50 31.66
N ALA A 405 6.30 -22.65 30.99
CA ALA A 405 5.05 -23.33 30.68
C ALA A 405 4.26 -23.70 31.95
N ASN A 406 4.91 -24.27 32.95
CA ASN A 406 4.25 -24.62 34.22
C ASN A 406 3.67 -23.40 34.95
N ARG A 407 4.34 -22.27 34.91
CA ARG A 407 3.85 -21.02 35.46
C ARG A 407 2.68 -20.46 34.65
N LEU A 408 2.81 -20.43 33.33
CA LEU A 408 1.78 -19.95 32.44
C LEU A 408 0.49 -20.77 32.50
N ALA A 409 0.61 -22.11 32.65
CA ALA A 409 -0.53 -23.01 32.85
C ALA A 409 -1.34 -22.65 34.08
N LYS A 410 -0.66 -22.35 35.22
CA LYS A 410 -1.32 -21.89 36.45
C LYS A 410 -2.07 -20.56 36.25
N ILE A 411 -1.45 -19.59 35.54
CA ILE A 411 -2.07 -18.29 35.25
C ILE A 411 -3.26 -18.45 34.30
N ALA A 412 -3.11 -19.28 33.28
CA ALA A 412 -4.17 -19.53 32.28
C ALA A 412 -5.31 -20.42 32.82
N GLY A 413 -5.08 -21.13 33.97
CA GLY A 413 -6.06 -22.02 34.58
C GLY A 413 -6.31 -23.28 33.74
N VAL A 414 -5.27 -23.83 33.11
CA VAL A 414 -5.35 -25.03 32.26
C VAL A 414 -4.37 -26.11 32.76
N GLU A 415 -4.72 -27.36 32.51
CA GLU A 415 -3.83 -28.50 32.71
C GLU A 415 -3.07 -28.76 31.39
N ILE A 416 -1.73 -28.92 31.46
CA ILE A 416 -0.85 -28.92 30.28
C ILE A 416 -1.18 -30.07 29.34
N ASP A 417 -1.27 -31.31 29.83
CA ASP A 417 -1.45 -32.47 28.95
C ASP A 417 -2.83 -32.48 28.28
N ALA A 418 -3.88 -32.09 29.00
CA ALA A 418 -5.23 -31.99 28.47
C ALA A 418 -5.31 -30.88 27.41
N PHE A 419 -4.75 -29.70 27.71
CA PHE A 419 -4.75 -28.57 26.78
C PHE A 419 -3.92 -28.87 25.52
N ALA A 420 -2.73 -29.46 25.67
CA ALA A 420 -1.89 -29.87 24.56
C ALA A 420 -2.60 -30.89 23.67
N SER A 421 -3.28 -31.88 24.25
CA SER A 421 -4.07 -32.85 23.48
C SER A 421 -5.16 -32.18 22.63
N GLU A 422 -5.96 -31.28 23.23
CA GLU A 422 -6.99 -30.51 22.51
C GLU A 422 -6.39 -29.67 21.38
N MET A 423 -5.26 -29.01 21.64
CA MET A 423 -4.59 -28.11 20.68
C MET A 423 -4.05 -28.87 19.47
N PHE A 424 -3.30 -29.95 19.69
CA PHE A 424 -2.76 -30.77 18.61
C PHE A 424 -3.86 -31.49 17.83
N GLU A 425 -4.88 -32.04 18.53
CA GLU A 425 -6.03 -32.65 17.85
C GLU A 425 -6.74 -31.67 16.93
N ALA A 426 -6.85 -30.38 17.31
CA ALA A 426 -7.40 -29.33 16.46
C ALA A 426 -6.51 -29.04 15.25
N GLY A 427 -5.18 -29.05 15.41
CA GLY A 427 -4.20 -28.85 14.34
C GLY A 427 -4.13 -29.99 13.33
N GLU A 428 -4.37 -31.21 13.80
CA GLU A 428 -4.26 -32.44 13.01
C GLU A 428 -5.49 -32.75 12.14
N LYS A 429 -6.59 -31.97 12.20
CA LYS A 429 -7.78 -32.22 11.40
C LYS A 429 -7.46 -32.22 9.91
N LEU A 430 -7.65 -33.38 9.29
CA LEU A 430 -7.48 -33.57 7.84
C LEU A 430 -8.77 -33.28 7.05
N ASP A 431 -9.88 -33.07 7.75
CA ASP A 431 -11.20 -32.86 7.15
C ASP A 431 -11.20 -31.71 6.12
N GLY A 432 -11.46 -32.03 4.87
CA GLY A 432 -11.52 -31.07 3.77
C GLY A 432 -10.15 -30.60 3.22
N LYS A 433 -9.04 -31.15 3.72
CA LYS A 433 -7.70 -30.85 3.17
C LYS A 433 -7.33 -31.83 2.06
N THR A 434 -6.71 -31.30 1.00
CA THR A 434 -6.10 -32.13 -0.03
C THR A 434 -4.74 -32.67 0.43
N ALA A 435 -4.25 -33.73 -0.21
CA ALA A 435 -2.91 -34.26 0.07
C ALA A 435 -1.82 -33.21 -0.14
N GLU A 436 -1.97 -32.34 -1.16
CA GLU A 436 -1.05 -31.25 -1.43
C GLU A 436 -1.02 -30.20 -0.30
N GLU A 437 -2.17 -29.83 0.22
CA GLU A 437 -2.25 -28.87 1.33
C GLU A 437 -1.61 -29.42 2.62
N VAL A 438 -1.81 -30.71 2.91
CA VAL A 438 -1.20 -31.37 4.07
C VAL A 438 0.31 -31.48 3.90
N PHE A 439 0.77 -31.87 2.72
CA PHE A 439 2.18 -32.02 2.39
C PHE A 439 2.94 -30.69 2.49
N LEU A 440 2.36 -29.60 1.97
CA LEU A 440 3.02 -28.27 1.91
C LEU A 440 2.99 -27.51 3.25
N GLN A 441 2.34 -28.01 4.31
CA GLN A 441 2.26 -27.32 5.59
C GLN A 441 3.64 -27.05 6.20
N ASP A 442 4.53 -28.03 6.16
CA ASP A 442 5.92 -27.87 6.61
C ASP A 442 6.89 -28.64 5.69
N PHE A 443 6.95 -28.22 4.46
CA PHE A 443 7.85 -28.75 3.44
C PHE A 443 9.07 -27.85 3.26
N LYS A 444 10.27 -28.46 3.19
CA LYS A 444 11.54 -27.76 2.91
C LYS A 444 12.40 -28.55 1.94
N VAL A 445 13.16 -27.84 1.11
CA VAL A 445 14.11 -28.40 0.16
C VAL A 445 15.52 -28.23 0.68
N PHE A 446 16.36 -29.25 0.47
CA PHE A 446 17.75 -29.31 0.88
C PHE A 446 18.63 -29.70 -0.32
N MET A 447 19.93 -29.38 -0.23
CA MET A 447 20.95 -29.75 -1.18
C MET A 447 22.09 -30.46 -0.47
N CYS A 448 22.56 -31.58 -1.04
CA CYS A 448 23.79 -32.23 -0.63
C CYS A 448 24.58 -32.60 -1.90
N GLY A 449 25.71 -31.93 -2.12
CA GLY A 449 26.37 -32.02 -3.42
C GLY A 449 25.45 -31.57 -4.56
N ASP A 450 25.31 -32.40 -5.57
CA ASP A 450 24.42 -32.17 -6.71
C ASP A 450 23.01 -32.70 -6.49
N VAL A 451 22.76 -33.45 -5.40
CA VAL A 451 21.45 -34.04 -5.12
C VAL A 451 20.54 -33.04 -4.42
N ARG A 452 19.35 -32.85 -5.00
CA ARG A 452 18.29 -32.00 -4.44
C ARG A 452 17.17 -32.87 -3.87
N PHE A 453 16.95 -32.79 -2.56
CA PHE A 453 15.90 -33.57 -1.90
C PHE A 453 14.96 -32.72 -1.05
N GLY A 454 13.73 -33.20 -0.90
CA GLY A 454 12.69 -32.54 -0.14
C GLY A 454 12.34 -33.29 1.12
N VAL A 455 12.02 -32.57 2.21
CA VAL A 455 11.54 -33.18 3.47
C VAL A 455 10.36 -32.39 3.99
N ALA A 456 9.23 -33.07 4.13
CA ALA A 456 8.05 -32.56 4.82
C ALA A 456 7.91 -33.23 6.20
N GLN A 457 7.25 -32.54 7.15
CA GLN A 457 6.96 -33.09 8.49
C GLN A 457 5.54 -32.75 8.92
N GLY A 458 4.85 -33.72 9.51
CA GLY A 458 3.60 -33.53 10.25
C GLY A 458 3.69 -34.21 11.61
N SER A 459 3.18 -33.58 12.66
CA SER A 459 3.17 -34.09 14.04
C SER A 459 1.76 -34.51 14.42
N TYR A 460 1.62 -35.68 15.02
CA TYR A 460 0.33 -36.29 15.35
C TYR A 460 0.31 -36.79 16.79
N MET A 461 -0.77 -36.45 17.53
CA MET A 461 -1.01 -36.91 18.88
C MET A 461 -1.73 -38.25 18.92
N THR A 462 -2.38 -38.64 17.82
CA THR A 462 -3.11 -39.91 17.76
C THR A 462 -2.63 -40.78 16.58
N ARG A 463 -2.43 -42.07 16.86
CA ARG A 463 -2.07 -43.07 15.83
C ARG A 463 -3.12 -43.15 14.70
N LYS A 464 -4.37 -42.86 15.03
CA LYS A 464 -5.48 -42.83 14.04
C LYS A 464 -5.23 -41.73 12.99
N ASN A 465 -4.93 -40.50 13.43
CA ASN A 465 -4.70 -39.35 12.54
C ASN A 465 -3.39 -39.53 11.76
N LEU A 466 -2.35 -40.06 12.41
CA LEU A 466 -1.10 -40.42 11.72
C LEU A 466 -1.35 -41.41 10.57
N LYS A 467 -2.09 -42.52 10.82
CA LYS A 467 -2.44 -43.50 9.77
C LYS A 467 -3.29 -42.90 8.68
N ALA A 468 -4.24 -42.01 9.02
CA ALA A 468 -5.05 -41.31 8.02
C ALA A 468 -4.19 -40.39 7.13
N ALA A 469 -3.23 -39.68 7.71
CA ALA A 469 -2.27 -38.87 6.97
C ALA A 469 -1.36 -39.72 6.09
N GLN A 470 -0.86 -40.85 6.58
CA GLN A 470 -0.06 -41.80 5.81
C GLN A 470 -0.83 -42.30 4.56
N GLN A 471 -2.08 -42.73 4.75
CA GLN A 471 -2.94 -43.18 3.66
C GLN A 471 -3.24 -42.10 2.63
N LEU A 472 -3.42 -40.85 3.08
CA LEU A 472 -3.67 -39.71 2.20
C LEU A 472 -2.42 -39.30 1.39
N LEU A 473 -1.24 -39.33 2.02
CA LEU A 473 -0.01 -38.79 1.45
C LEU A 473 0.78 -39.80 0.61
N THR A 474 0.74 -41.09 0.96
CA THR A 474 1.51 -42.14 0.23
C THR A 474 1.26 -42.08 -1.29
N PRO A 475 0.02 -42.06 -1.80
CA PRO A 475 -0.23 -41.99 -3.23
C PRO A 475 0.13 -40.65 -3.88
N TYR A 476 0.26 -39.60 -3.08
CA TYR A 476 0.59 -38.24 -3.58
C TYR A 476 2.09 -37.98 -3.69
N LEU A 477 2.94 -38.66 -2.93
CA LEU A 477 4.38 -38.40 -2.89
C LEU A 477 5.06 -38.40 -4.27
N PRO A 478 4.81 -39.37 -5.18
CA PRO A 478 5.43 -39.37 -6.51
C PRO A 478 5.10 -38.12 -7.33
N GLU A 479 3.86 -37.67 -7.27
CA GLU A 479 3.42 -36.43 -7.92
C GLU A 479 4.10 -35.20 -7.29
N ALA A 480 4.17 -35.15 -5.95
CA ALA A 480 4.83 -34.09 -5.21
C ALA A 480 6.32 -33.99 -5.54
N CYS A 481 7.02 -35.12 -5.66
CA CYS A 481 8.43 -35.19 -6.04
C CYS A 481 8.68 -34.48 -7.38
N GLY A 482 7.86 -34.78 -8.38
CA GLY A 482 7.90 -34.11 -9.70
C GLY A 482 7.58 -32.62 -9.62
N LYS A 483 6.51 -32.23 -8.93
CA LYS A 483 6.09 -30.84 -8.77
C LYS A 483 7.15 -29.97 -8.07
N GLN A 484 7.83 -30.51 -7.06
CA GLN A 484 8.85 -29.79 -6.29
C GLN A 484 10.22 -29.81 -6.95
N ASN A 485 10.37 -30.51 -8.07
CA ASN A 485 11.63 -30.68 -8.80
C ASN A 485 12.77 -31.14 -7.86
N VAL A 486 12.52 -32.22 -7.13
CA VAL A 486 13.49 -32.87 -6.24
C VAL A 486 13.73 -34.32 -6.69
N GLU A 487 14.92 -34.87 -6.43
CA GLU A 487 15.27 -36.25 -6.81
C GLU A 487 14.71 -37.25 -5.84
N ASP A 488 14.73 -36.89 -4.56
CA ASP A 488 14.21 -37.70 -3.47
C ASP A 488 13.29 -36.87 -2.55
N LEU A 489 12.25 -37.51 -2.03
CA LEU A 489 11.24 -36.86 -1.22
C LEU A 489 10.90 -37.73 0.00
N TYR A 490 10.90 -37.09 1.16
CA TYR A 490 10.60 -37.71 2.44
C TYR A 490 9.47 -36.99 3.14
N MET A 491 8.53 -37.76 3.72
CA MET A 491 7.49 -37.24 4.60
C MET A 491 7.59 -37.90 5.97
N LEU A 492 7.90 -37.12 6.98
CA LEU A 492 7.93 -37.55 8.38
C LEU A 492 6.56 -37.38 9.01
N LEU A 493 5.99 -38.45 9.49
CA LEU A 493 4.76 -38.50 10.28
C LEU A 493 5.13 -38.82 11.72
N THR A 494 5.30 -37.77 12.55
CA THR A 494 5.79 -37.89 13.91
C THR A 494 4.65 -38.28 14.85
N ASP A 495 4.75 -39.45 15.48
CA ASP A 495 3.91 -39.89 16.60
C ASP A 495 4.48 -39.28 17.90
N VAL A 496 3.92 -38.14 18.31
CA VAL A 496 4.47 -37.35 19.42
C VAL A 496 4.44 -38.16 20.75
N PRO A 497 3.33 -38.82 21.12
CA PRO A 497 3.28 -39.64 22.36
C PRO A 497 4.29 -40.78 22.42
N LYS A 498 4.64 -41.36 21.26
CA LYS A 498 5.60 -42.46 21.19
C LYS A 498 7.04 -42.05 20.97
N GLU A 499 7.26 -40.75 20.72
CA GLU A 499 8.58 -40.21 20.37
C GLU A 499 9.23 -40.95 19.19
N GLU A 500 8.42 -41.24 18.14
CA GLU A 500 8.87 -41.92 16.93
C GLU A 500 8.33 -41.21 15.68
N SER A 501 9.01 -41.36 14.54
CA SER A 501 8.45 -40.93 13.25
C SER A 501 8.28 -42.10 12.31
N VAL A 502 7.12 -42.13 11.64
CA VAL A 502 6.89 -42.99 10.49
C VAL A 502 7.26 -42.20 9.25
N VAL A 503 8.21 -42.66 8.45
CA VAL A 503 8.66 -42.00 7.26
C VAL A 503 8.14 -42.74 6.05
N ILE A 504 7.51 -42.01 5.11
CA ILE A 504 7.21 -42.47 3.76
C ILE A 504 8.08 -41.67 2.78
N CYS A 505 8.59 -42.32 1.76
CA CYS A 505 9.52 -41.71 0.83
C CYS A 505 9.24 -42.12 -0.61
N THR A 506 9.82 -41.36 -1.54
CA THR A 506 9.85 -41.67 -2.97
C THR A 506 11.06 -40.97 -3.60
N GLY A 507 11.60 -41.57 -4.63
CA GLY A 507 12.74 -41.01 -5.33
C GLY A 507 13.76 -42.09 -5.71
N ARG A 508 14.83 -41.65 -6.35
CA ARG A 508 15.84 -42.55 -6.91
C ARG A 508 16.69 -43.23 -5.83
N HIS A 509 17.06 -42.47 -4.81
CA HIS A 509 17.97 -42.90 -3.75
C HIS A 509 17.28 -42.95 -2.37
N ALA A 510 15.99 -42.58 -2.28
CA ALA A 510 15.30 -42.32 -1.01
C ALA A 510 15.38 -43.50 -0.01
N ASP A 511 15.12 -44.74 -0.46
CA ASP A 511 15.19 -45.92 0.39
C ASP A 511 16.63 -46.24 0.83
N GLU A 512 17.60 -46.10 -0.08
CA GLU A 512 19.02 -46.33 0.21
C GLU A 512 19.54 -45.35 1.25
N MET A 513 19.16 -44.07 1.14
CA MET A 513 19.53 -43.02 2.08
C MET A 513 18.93 -43.24 3.48
N LEU A 514 17.69 -43.73 3.56
CA LEU A 514 17.09 -44.08 4.83
C LEU A 514 17.79 -45.30 5.47
N ARG A 515 18.10 -46.31 4.65
CA ARG A 515 18.83 -47.50 5.14
C ARG A 515 20.22 -47.12 5.67
N SER A 516 20.98 -46.34 4.94
CA SER A 516 22.31 -45.89 5.34
C SER A 516 22.25 -44.95 6.55
N GLY A 517 21.39 -43.95 6.53
CA GLY A 517 21.35 -42.88 7.54
C GLY A 517 20.77 -43.34 8.89
N PHE A 518 19.94 -44.40 8.92
CA PHE A 518 19.25 -44.84 10.16
C PHE A 518 19.48 -46.32 10.51
N GLU A 519 20.21 -47.07 9.68
CA GLU A 519 20.49 -48.50 9.90
C GLU A 519 19.21 -49.33 10.17
N LYS A 520 18.16 -49.05 9.39
CA LYS A 520 16.83 -49.69 9.49
C LYS A 520 16.43 -50.30 8.15
N GLU A 521 15.45 -51.18 8.18
CA GLU A 521 14.76 -51.72 7.01
C GLU A 521 13.32 -51.20 6.96
N PRO A 522 12.71 -51.12 5.78
CA PRO A 522 11.32 -50.68 5.62
C PRO A 522 10.36 -51.72 6.21
N GLU A 523 9.20 -51.26 6.65
CA GLU A 523 8.07 -52.10 7.07
C GLU A 523 7.41 -52.76 5.82
N GLU A 524 6.49 -53.71 6.03
CA GLU A 524 5.78 -54.42 4.95
C GLU A 524 5.01 -53.48 4.00
N ASP A 525 4.58 -52.33 4.50
CA ASP A 525 3.86 -51.31 3.73
C ASP A 525 4.81 -50.28 3.03
N GLY A 526 6.11 -50.50 3.09
CA GLY A 526 7.13 -49.61 2.52
C GLY A 526 7.42 -48.36 3.35
N SER A 527 6.83 -48.22 4.52
CA SER A 527 7.16 -47.11 5.43
C SER A 527 8.34 -47.46 6.34
N TRP A 528 8.93 -46.46 6.98
CA TRP A 528 10.07 -46.61 7.86
C TRP A 528 9.72 -46.12 9.27
N THR A 529 9.80 -46.97 10.27
CA THR A 529 9.59 -46.55 11.65
C THR A 529 10.94 -46.20 12.29
N LEU A 530 11.09 -44.92 12.70
CA LEU A 530 12.30 -44.35 13.30
C LEU A 530 12.08 -43.97 14.77
N PRO A 531 12.33 -44.86 15.72
CA PRO A 531 12.19 -44.56 17.16
C PRO A 531 13.17 -43.47 17.60
N GLY A 532 12.72 -42.55 18.44
CA GLY A 532 13.52 -41.43 18.95
C GLY A 532 13.77 -40.29 17.98
N VAL A 533 13.30 -40.39 16.73
CA VAL A 533 13.41 -39.32 15.74
C VAL A 533 12.12 -38.48 15.71
N VAL A 534 12.17 -37.31 16.33
CA VAL A 534 11.02 -36.39 16.42
C VAL A 534 11.32 -35.02 15.81
N SER A 535 12.57 -34.75 15.48
CA SER A 535 13.00 -33.46 14.92
C SER A 535 13.64 -33.61 13.53
N ARG A 536 12.99 -33.08 12.51
CA ARG A 536 13.55 -32.99 11.17
C ARG A 536 14.92 -32.34 11.19
N LYS A 537 15.04 -31.16 11.83
CA LYS A 537 16.24 -30.31 11.79
C LYS A 537 17.43 -30.88 12.55
N LYS A 538 17.20 -31.45 13.74
CA LYS A 538 18.30 -31.90 14.64
C LYS A 538 18.66 -33.38 14.48
N GLN A 539 17.74 -34.19 13.99
CA GLN A 539 17.90 -35.65 13.95
C GLN A 539 17.82 -36.21 12.54
N PHE A 540 16.76 -35.89 11.81
CA PHE A 540 16.51 -36.49 10.50
C PHE A 540 17.46 -35.96 9.39
N ILE A 541 17.54 -34.62 9.23
CA ILE A 541 18.37 -34.00 8.20
C ILE A 541 19.86 -34.31 8.39
N PRO A 542 20.46 -34.22 9.59
CA PRO A 542 21.88 -34.56 9.76
C PRO A 542 22.21 -35.99 9.34
N ALA A 543 21.36 -36.97 9.71
CA ALA A 543 21.55 -38.35 9.30
C ALA A 543 21.48 -38.56 7.79
N LEU A 544 20.47 -37.96 7.14
CA LEU A 544 20.38 -38.01 5.66
C LEU A 544 21.56 -37.33 4.98
N MET A 545 22.00 -36.17 5.48
CA MET A 545 23.15 -35.46 4.90
C MET A 545 24.42 -36.30 4.96
N SER A 546 24.65 -37.03 6.06
CA SER A 546 25.78 -37.96 6.17
C SER A 546 25.65 -39.09 5.14
N ALA A 547 24.46 -39.68 4.99
CA ALA A 547 24.22 -40.73 4.00
C ALA A 547 24.46 -40.25 2.56
N TYR A 548 23.98 -39.05 2.20
CA TYR A 548 24.22 -38.45 0.87
C TYR A 548 25.65 -38.07 0.60
N GLN A 549 26.50 -37.86 1.61
CA GLN A 549 27.93 -37.62 1.43
C GLN A 549 28.71 -38.88 1.11
N GLU A 550 28.15 -40.05 1.38
CA GLU A 550 28.73 -41.35 1.10
C GLU A 550 28.33 -41.92 -0.28
N LEU A 551 27.39 -41.28 -0.97
CA LEU A 551 26.89 -41.64 -2.29
C LEU A 551 27.84 -41.15 -3.39
#